data_493ebe14e0dfe5cd9421404177bbfd9e
#
_entry.id   493ebe14e0dfe5cd9421404177bbfd9e
#
_cell.length_a   1.000
_cell.length_b   1.000
_cell.length_c   1.000
_cell.angle_alpha   90.00
_cell.angle_beta   90.00
_cell.angle_gamma   90.00
#
_symmetry.space_group_name_H-M   'P 1'
#
loop_
_entity.id
_entity.type
_entity.pdbx_description
1 polymer ?
#
loop_
_entity_poly.entity_id
_entity_poly.type
_entity_poly.pdbx_seq_one_letter_code
_entity_poly.pdbx_strand_id
1 'polypeptide(L)'
;MSSKKAEEFLDEVSYWDSHIYISKTGNKTFTYTSTVKSNIDIIQAIAVMAGKQARYSFRSDNRKETYSDVHAVNVVNSLFKDGQSIKKNLVPYTGKVYCIETSTGAFIIRYNNTVSVTGNTIHSRSYTHIIRNIVNDPSIVFDDIVENPEIQKRARDVSKYYDILILESQLYQLHGEGIWYKENKKTGEIDISKEKKDGWKQITMRGLKRHLYLALVSVNVLEAIRFYVSFACSFAFGERKLMEGNAKIIKFIARDELLHLSGTQHIINLCQSGADDQEMAEVAKECEEEAYAIFMDAVNQEKEWAEYLFKDGSMIGLNKEILFQYIEYITNQRLKAVNFKPAFADKKSNPIPWIDQWLNSDNVQVAPQETEISSYLTGQVNSTIDSKALGDFEL
;
A
#
# COMPACT_ATOMS: atom_id res chain seq x y z
N MET A 1 -10.79 20.09 6.36
CA MET A 1 -10.05 21.38 6.31
C MET A 1 -8.99 21.25 5.23
N SER A 2 -8.80 22.25 4.36
CA SER A 2 -7.70 22.22 3.37
C SER A 2 -6.35 22.50 4.06
N SER A 3 -5.23 22.06 3.45
CA SER A 3 -3.88 22.33 3.98
C SER A 3 -3.63 23.83 4.19
N LYS A 4 -4.06 24.66 3.25
CA LYS A 4 -3.95 26.13 3.37
C LYS A 4 -4.70 26.68 4.58
N LYS A 5 -5.95 26.24 4.80
CA LYS A 5 -6.73 26.66 6.00
C LYS A 5 -6.13 26.14 7.30
N ALA A 6 -5.49 24.95 7.26
CA ALA A 6 -4.77 24.41 8.40
C ALA A 6 -3.53 25.25 8.73
N GLU A 7 -2.81 25.73 7.73
CA GLU A 7 -1.67 26.65 7.92
C GLU A 7 -2.11 27.99 8.50
N GLU A 8 -3.15 28.61 7.94
CA GLU A 8 -3.73 29.88 8.43
C GLU A 8 -4.16 29.72 9.89
N PHE A 9 -4.79 28.64 10.26
CA PHE A 9 -5.19 28.36 11.63
C PHE A 9 -3.99 28.22 12.58
N LEU A 10 -2.95 27.47 12.17
CA LEU A 10 -1.74 27.31 12.98
C LEU A 10 -0.96 28.62 13.15
N ASP A 11 -0.98 29.44 12.13
CA ASP A 11 -0.36 30.77 12.23
C ASP A 11 -1.07 31.60 13.28
N GLU A 12 -2.39 31.62 13.30
CA GLU A 12 -3.21 32.29 14.32
C GLU A 12 -2.94 31.71 15.72
N VAL A 13 -2.98 30.37 15.87
CA VAL A 13 -2.69 29.71 17.16
C VAL A 13 -1.30 30.02 17.69
N SER A 14 -0.34 30.32 16.83
CA SER A 14 1.01 30.68 17.26
C SER A 14 1.06 31.97 18.07
N TYR A 15 0.03 32.80 18.00
CA TYR A 15 -0.11 34.05 18.79
C TYR A 15 -0.96 33.90 20.07
N TRP A 16 -1.52 32.71 20.32
CA TRP A 16 -2.26 32.42 21.56
C TRP A 16 -1.29 32.06 22.70
N ASP A 17 -1.62 31.06 23.53
CA ASP A 17 -0.75 30.58 24.62
C ASP A 17 0.48 29.83 24.07
N SER A 18 1.25 30.47 23.20
CA SER A 18 2.37 29.89 22.48
C SER A 18 3.67 30.65 22.70
N HIS A 19 4.77 29.92 22.64
CA HIS A 19 6.11 30.47 22.56
C HIS A 19 6.65 30.31 21.15
N ILE A 20 6.95 31.41 20.46
CA ILE A 20 7.46 31.44 19.09
C ILE A 20 8.99 31.51 19.13
N TYR A 21 9.62 30.68 18.31
CA TYR A 21 11.06 30.71 18.04
C TYR A 21 11.29 30.90 16.54
N ILE A 22 12.10 31.89 16.19
CA ILE A 22 12.52 32.16 14.82
C ILE A 22 14.02 31.84 14.72
N SER A 23 14.40 30.90 13.86
CA SER A 23 15.78 30.53 13.64
C SER A 23 16.56 31.62 12.90
N LYS A 24 17.89 31.58 12.93
CA LYS A 24 18.75 32.49 12.14
C LYS A 24 18.48 32.47 10.64
N THR A 25 17.88 31.38 10.14
CA THR A 25 17.48 31.17 8.73
C THR A 25 16.04 31.60 8.45
N GLY A 26 15.35 32.23 9.41
CA GLY A 26 13.97 32.71 9.25
C GLY A 26 12.89 31.63 9.46
N ASN A 27 13.25 30.40 9.80
CA ASN A 27 12.25 29.35 10.05
C ASN A 27 11.54 29.60 11.38
N LYS A 28 10.20 29.76 11.32
CA LYS A 28 9.32 29.95 12.49
C LYS A 28 8.91 28.57 13.02
N THR A 29 9.11 28.33 14.30
CA THR A 29 8.57 27.22 15.08
C THR A 29 7.85 27.75 16.28
N PHE A 30 6.87 27.02 16.80
CA PHE A 30 6.19 27.46 18.03
C PHE A 30 5.82 26.30 18.92
N THR A 31 5.69 26.57 20.21
CA THR A 31 5.20 25.62 21.20
C THR A 31 3.93 26.19 21.81
N TYR A 32 2.78 25.55 21.53
CA TYR A 32 1.51 25.88 22.16
C TYR A 32 1.33 25.05 23.43
N THR A 33 0.82 25.69 24.47
CA THR A 33 0.59 25.08 25.80
C THR A 33 -0.87 25.17 26.22
N SER A 34 -1.36 24.17 26.93
CA SER A 34 -2.71 24.15 27.48
C SER A 34 -2.79 23.20 28.68
N THR A 35 -3.65 23.49 29.63
CA THR A 35 -4.03 22.55 30.69
C THR A 35 -5.05 21.54 30.22
N VAL A 36 -5.65 21.73 29.04
CA VAL A 36 -6.64 20.87 28.42
C VAL A 36 -5.97 20.05 27.31
N LYS A 37 -5.79 18.75 27.54
CA LYS A 37 -5.11 17.85 26.61
C LYS A 37 -5.76 17.80 25.22
N SER A 38 -7.10 17.88 25.14
CA SER A 38 -7.81 17.82 23.85
C SER A 38 -7.46 19.00 22.93
N ASN A 39 -7.13 20.18 23.48
CA ASN A 39 -6.67 21.31 22.66
C ASN A 39 -5.35 20.98 21.97
N ILE A 40 -4.44 20.33 22.68
CA ILE A 40 -3.15 19.89 22.15
C ILE A 40 -3.37 18.83 21.04
N ASP A 41 -4.29 17.89 21.26
CA ASP A 41 -4.59 16.84 20.30
C ASP A 41 -5.13 17.41 18.97
N ILE A 42 -5.97 18.44 19.06
CA ILE A 42 -6.50 19.18 17.90
C ILE A 42 -5.37 19.90 17.15
N ILE A 43 -4.54 20.67 17.87
CA ILE A 43 -3.40 21.38 17.24
C ILE A 43 -2.44 20.41 16.59
N GLN A 44 -2.18 19.25 17.22
CA GLN A 44 -1.32 18.23 16.65
C GLN A 44 -1.89 17.65 15.36
N ALA A 45 -3.20 17.36 15.30
CA ALA A 45 -3.87 16.89 14.10
C ALA A 45 -3.84 17.94 12.98
N ILE A 46 -4.13 19.21 13.29
CA ILE A 46 -4.13 20.29 12.31
C ILE A 46 -2.71 20.54 11.78
N ALA A 47 -1.67 20.42 12.61
CA ALA A 47 -0.29 20.56 12.18
C ALA A 47 0.07 19.53 11.10
N VAL A 48 -0.36 18.29 11.24
CA VAL A 48 -0.16 17.25 10.22
C VAL A 48 -0.92 17.58 8.93
N MET A 49 -2.16 18.09 9.02
CA MET A 49 -2.93 18.54 7.85
C MET A 49 -2.26 19.70 7.11
N ALA A 50 -1.53 20.55 7.84
CA ALA A 50 -0.73 21.64 7.31
C ALA A 50 0.64 21.19 6.77
N GLY A 51 0.95 19.89 6.82
CA GLY A 51 2.24 19.38 6.39
C GLY A 51 3.38 19.70 7.37
N LYS A 52 3.09 19.88 8.64
CA LYS A 52 4.07 20.20 9.69
C LYS A 52 4.21 19.04 10.69
N GLN A 53 5.38 18.92 11.29
CA GLN A 53 5.59 17.96 12.38
C GLN A 53 5.15 18.60 13.71
N ALA A 54 4.47 17.81 14.54
CA ALA A 54 3.99 18.26 15.85
C ALA A 54 4.31 17.21 16.93
N ARG A 55 5.11 17.61 17.91
CA ARG A 55 5.54 16.72 19.00
C ARG A 55 4.85 17.13 20.31
N TYR A 56 4.12 16.21 20.91
CA TYR A 56 3.51 16.38 22.22
C TYR A 56 4.53 16.18 23.34
N SER A 57 4.42 16.98 24.39
CA SER A 57 5.11 16.81 25.66
C SER A 57 4.17 17.13 26.83
N PHE A 58 4.48 16.52 27.96
CA PHE A 58 3.72 16.69 29.18
C PHE A 58 4.67 17.08 30.32
N ARG A 59 4.22 18.00 31.16
CA ARG A 59 4.92 18.40 32.37
C ARG A 59 3.93 18.54 33.52
N SER A 60 4.14 17.74 34.57
CA SER A 60 3.41 17.90 35.83
C SER A 60 3.91 19.14 36.57
N ASP A 61 3.00 19.93 37.07
CA ASP A 61 3.34 21.11 37.84
C ASP A 61 3.20 20.85 39.34
N ASN A 62 4.28 20.43 39.95
CA ASN A 62 4.34 20.04 41.36
C ASN A 62 4.66 21.24 42.31
N ARG A 63 4.64 22.49 41.81
CA ARG A 63 5.00 23.65 42.63
C ARG A 63 3.97 24.02 43.67
N LYS A 64 2.66 23.76 43.40
CA LYS A 64 1.54 23.86 44.34
C LYS A 64 0.44 22.88 43.95
N GLU A 65 -0.31 22.37 44.93
CA GLU A 65 -1.46 21.45 44.68
C GLU A 65 -2.56 22.09 43.81
N THR A 66 -2.65 23.42 43.75
CA THR A 66 -3.65 24.14 42.96
C THR A 66 -3.24 24.36 41.50
N TYR A 67 -2.03 23.98 41.12
CA TYR A 67 -1.57 24.15 39.72
C TYR A 67 -1.95 22.92 38.89
N SER A 68 -2.45 23.19 37.69
CA SER A 68 -2.80 22.16 36.75
C SER A 68 -1.57 21.72 35.96
N ASP A 69 -1.54 20.44 35.61
CA ASP A 69 -0.55 19.91 34.69
C ASP A 69 -0.60 20.60 33.32
N VAL A 70 0.54 20.73 32.69
CA VAL A 70 0.69 21.44 31.43
C VAL A 70 0.98 20.46 30.29
N HIS A 71 0.13 20.48 29.28
CA HIS A 71 0.33 19.81 28.01
C HIS A 71 0.88 20.81 27.00
N ALA A 72 1.83 20.39 26.19
CA ALA A 72 2.45 21.23 25.17
C ALA A 72 2.60 20.48 23.84
N VAL A 73 2.49 21.21 22.74
CA VAL A 73 2.79 20.73 21.40
C VAL A 73 3.78 21.65 20.72
N ASN A 74 4.93 21.12 20.31
CA ASN A 74 5.94 21.82 19.54
C ASN A 74 5.70 21.57 18.05
N VAL A 75 5.41 22.63 17.28
CA VAL A 75 5.15 22.59 15.84
C VAL A 75 6.36 23.12 15.08
N VAL A 76 6.88 22.28 14.17
CA VAL A 76 8.06 22.59 13.36
C VAL A 76 7.76 22.43 11.87
N ASN A 77 8.43 23.22 11.02
CA ASN A 77 8.21 23.24 9.57
C ASN A 77 8.80 22.03 8.81
N SER A 78 9.33 21.02 9.49
CA SER A 78 9.90 19.83 8.85
C SER A 78 8.99 18.63 9.03
N LEU A 79 8.60 18.01 7.92
CA LEU A 79 7.85 16.73 7.90
C LEU A 79 8.75 15.51 8.01
N PHE A 80 10.03 15.66 7.72
CA PHE A 80 10.93 14.52 7.59
C PHE A 80 11.98 14.52 8.70
N LYS A 81 12.15 13.36 9.33
CA LYS A 81 13.36 13.06 10.08
C LYS A 81 14.31 12.30 9.16
N ASP A 82 15.58 12.64 9.27
CA ASP A 82 16.65 11.87 8.67
C ASP A 82 16.56 10.40 9.12
N GLY A 83 16.46 9.49 8.13
CA GLY A 83 16.37 8.04 8.38
C GLY A 83 17.56 7.47 9.15
N GLN A 84 18.71 8.13 9.13
CA GLN A 84 19.91 7.73 9.88
C GLN A 84 19.70 7.78 11.40
N SER A 85 18.75 8.56 11.88
CA SER A 85 18.41 8.65 13.32
C SER A 85 17.44 7.57 13.79
N ILE A 86 16.90 6.73 12.91
CA ILE A 86 15.92 5.68 13.23
C ILE A 86 16.65 4.41 13.61
N LYS A 87 16.53 4.00 14.88
CA LYS A 87 17.04 2.70 15.35
C LYS A 87 15.93 1.66 15.22
N LYS A 88 16.22 0.55 14.53
CA LYS A 88 15.35 -0.63 14.44
C LYS A 88 15.62 -1.55 15.61
N ASN A 89 14.64 -1.76 16.47
CA ASN A 89 14.69 -2.75 17.53
C ASN A 89 13.65 -3.83 17.26
N LEU A 90 14.05 -5.09 17.30
CA LEU A 90 13.12 -6.21 17.31
C LEU A 90 12.63 -6.38 18.75
N VAL A 91 11.33 -6.23 18.94
CA VAL A 91 10.68 -6.43 20.24
C VAL A 91 9.70 -7.59 20.09
N PRO A 92 9.76 -8.63 20.93
CA PRO A 92 8.71 -9.64 20.96
C PRO A 92 7.38 -8.96 21.25
N TYR A 93 6.39 -9.19 20.41
CA TYR A 93 5.06 -8.62 20.57
C TYR A 93 4.03 -9.73 20.67
N THR A 94 3.26 -9.72 21.74
CA THR A 94 2.12 -10.60 21.95
C THR A 94 0.90 -9.71 22.15
N GLY A 95 0.04 -9.59 21.13
CA GLY A 95 -1.12 -8.72 21.20
C GLY A 95 -1.87 -8.65 19.86
N LYS A 96 -2.98 -7.91 19.85
CA LYS A 96 -3.78 -7.69 18.65
C LYS A 96 -3.07 -6.70 17.72
N VAL A 97 -3.02 -7.02 16.43
CA VAL A 97 -2.60 -6.12 15.35
C VAL A 97 -3.86 -5.62 14.66
N TYR A 98 -3.92 -4.31 14.41
CA TYR A 98 -5.06 -3.68 13.75
C TYR A 98 -4.60 -3.14 12.38
N CYS A 99 -5.35 -3.46 11.34
CA CYS A 99 -5.24 -2.84 10.04
C CYS A 99 -6.38 -1.83 9.89
N ILE A 100 -6.06 -0.58 9.60
CA ILE A 100 -7.05 0.49 9.43
C ILE A 100 -7.10 0.83 7.94
N GLU A 101 -8.29 0.72 7.36
CA GLU A 101 -8.58 1.19 6.01
C GLU A 101 -9.30 2.53 6.07
N THR A 102 -8.91 3.45 5.20
CA THR A 102 -9.55 4.76 5.05
C THR A 102 -9.79 5.06 3.57
N SER A 103 -10.83 5.81 3.27
CA SER A 103 -11.15 6.22 1.90
C SER A 103 -10.05 7.02 1.19
N THR A 104 -9.09 7.54 1.95
CA THR A 104 -7.93 8.29 1.43
C THR A 104 -6.68 7.42 1.28
N GLY A 105 -6.74 6.14 1.68
CA GLY A 105 -5.58 5.24 1.73
C GLY A 105 -4.50 5.65 2.74
N ALA A 106 -4.71 6.74 3.49
CA ALA A 106 -3.79 7.24 4.49
C ALA A 106 -4.52 7.67 5.75
N PHE A 107 -3.90 7.46 6.89
CA PHE A 107 -4.43 7.87 8.18
C PHE A 107 -3.33 8.40 9.09
N ILE A 108 -3.74 9.15 10.10
CA ILE A 108 -2.84 9.75 11.07
C ILE A 108 -2.73 8.82 12.26
N ILE A 109 -1.52 8.42 12.60
CA ILE A 109 -1.22 7.66 13.82
C ILE A 109 -0.47 8.53 14.82
N ARG A 110 -0.68 8.24 16.10
CA ARG A 110 0.14 8.82 17.19
C ARG A 110 0.83 7.67 17.93
N TYR A 111 2.13 7.74 18.01
CA TYR A 111 2.96 6.80 18.77
C TYR A 111 4.06 7.56 19.51
N ASN A 112 4.24 7.29 20.81
CA ASN A 112 5.25 7.95 21.66
C ASN A 112 5.25 9.47 21.49
N ASN A 113 4.06 10.10 21.60
CA ASN A 113 3.87 11.56 21.49
C ASN A 113 4.21 12.18 20.14
N THR A 114 4.48 11.35 19.13
CA THR A 114 4.74 11.78 17.75
C THR A 114 3.58 11.36 16.86
N VAL A 115 3.13 12.29 16.02
CA VAL A 115 2.11 12.04 15.01
C VAL A 115 2.79 11.76 13.67
N SER A 116 2.33 10.75 12.97
CA SER A 116 2.79 10.38 11.64
C SER A 116 1.61 10.07 10.73
N VAL A 117 1.77 10.30 9.44
CA VAL A 117 0.85 9.81 8.42
C VAL A 117 1.38 8.48 7.94
N THR A 118 0.53 7.47 7.90
CA THR A 118 0.86 6.14 7.39
C THR A 118 -0.27 5.62 6.50
N GLY A 119 -0.01 4.54 5.78
CA GLY A 119 -0.94 3.91 4.85
C GLY A 119 -0.29 3.68 3.48
N ASN A 120 -1.07 3.16 2.52
CA ASN A 120 -0.61 2.85 1.16
C ASN A 120 -0.33 4.08 0.28
N THR A 121 -0.48 5.28 0.81
CA THR A 121 -0.25 6.55 0.08
C THR A 121 1.19 6.67 -0.45
N ILE A 122 2.16 6.02 0.18
CA ILE A 122 3.56 6.05 -0.26
C ILE A 122 3.70 5.36 -1.61
N HIS A 123 3.05 4.21 -1.84
CA HIS A 123 3.08 3.50 -3.11
C HIS A 123 2.45 4.35 -4.23
N SER A 124 1.26 4.89 -4.02
CA SER A 124 0.60 5.79 -4.97
C SER A 124 1.45 7.03 -5.30
N ARG A 125 2.07 7.65 -4.30
CA ARG A 125 3.00 8.77 -4.50
C ARG A 125 4.25 8.36 -5.28
N SER A 126 4.78 7.19 -5.02
CA SER A 126 5.95 6.64 -5.71
C SER A 126 5.66 6.43 -7.20
N TYR A 127 4.54 5.79 -7.53
CA TYR A 127 4.12 5.62 -8.92
C TYR A 127 3.83 6.96 -9.60
N THR A 128 3.17 7.88 -8.92
CA THR A 128 2.94 9.24 -9.45
C THR A 128 4.25 9.97 -9.73
N HIS A 129 5.23 9.84 -8.82
CA HIS A 129 6.56 10.41 -9.01
C HIS A 129 7.28 9.81 -10.22
N ILE A 130 7.24 8.48 -10.35
CA ILE A 130 7.82 7.75 -11.50
C ILE A 130 7.20 8.25 -12.80
N ILE A 131 5.87 8.25 -12.90
CA ILE A 131 5.16 8.67 -14.13
C ILE A 131 5.50 10.10 -14.50
N ARG A 132 5.49 11.04 -13.53
CA ARG A 132 5.83 12.45 -13.78
C ARG A 132 7.27 12.69 -14.27
N ASN A 133 8.18 11.78 -13.98
CA ASN A 133 9.58 11.89 -14.40
C ASN A 133 9.89 11.11 -15.69
N ILE A 134 8.99 10.24 -16.13
CA ILE A 134 9.19 9.43 -17.34
C ILE A 134 8.37 9.96 -18.50
N VAL A 135 7.17 10.49 -18.22
CA VAL A 135 6.21 10.91 -19.25
C VAL A 135 6.03 12.42 -19.20
N ASN A 136 6.15 13.07 -20.35
CA ASN A 136 6.01 14.54 -20.47
C ASN A 136 4.63 15.03 -20.02
N ASP A 137 3.58 14.28 -20.37
CA ASP A 137 2.22 14.54 -19.92
C ASP A 137 1.68 13.33 -19.16
N PRO A 138 1.70 13.36 -17.81
CA PRO A 138 1.18 12.29 -16.98
C PRO A 138 -0.30 11.99 -17.16
N SER A 139 -1.12 12.94 -17.66
CA SER A 139 -2.55 12.73 -17.86
C SER A 139 -2.82 11.62 -18.87
N ILE A 140 -2.03 11.53 -19.93
CA ILE A 140 -2.13 10.47 -20.94
C ILE A 140 -2.08 9.08 -20.29
N VAL A 141 -1.14 8.87 -19.36
CA VAL A 141 -0.99 7.57 -18.67
C VAL A 141 -2.20 7.27 -17.79
N PHE A 142 -2.73 8.27 -17.08
CA PHE A 142 -3.89 8.08 -16.21
C PHE A 142 -5.17 7.85 -17.00
N ASP A 143 -5.34 8.50 -18.15
CA ASP A 143 -6.47 8.29 -19.03
C ASP A 143 -6.39 6.90 -19.71
N ASP A 144 -5.22 6.53 -20.23
CA ASP A 144 -4.99 5.22 -20.85
C ASP A 144 -5.20 4.04 -19.87
N ILE A 145 -4.82 4.20 -18.59
CA ILE A 145 -4.99 3.16 -17.56
C ILE A 145 -6.47 2.81 -17.38
N VAL A 146 -7.37 3.80 -17.35
CA VAL A 146 -8.80 3.55 -17.15
C VAL A 146 -9.51 3.05 -18.40
N GLU A 147 -8.95 3.29 -19.58
CA GLU A 147 -9.52 2.86 -20.86
C GLU A 147 -8.97 1.50 -21.33
N ASN A 148 -7.79 1.07 -20.82
CA ASN A 148 -7.16 -0.16 -21.25
C ASN A 148 -7.95 -1.40 -20.78
N PRO A 149 -8.48 -2.24 -21.69
CA PRO A 149 -9.33 -3.37 -21.35
C PRO A 149 -8.61 -4.45 -20.54
N GLU A 150 -7.30 -4.65 -20.76
CA GLU A 150 -6.50 -5.63 -20.01
C GLU A 150 -6.33 -5.20 -18.56
N ILE A 151 -6.13 -3.91 -18.32
CA ILE A 151 -6.04 -3.35 -16.96
C ILE A 151 -7.40 -3.41 -16.26
N GLN A 152 -8.49 -3.04 -16.96
CA GLN A 152 -9.83 -3.11 -16.41
C GLN A 152 -10.24 -4.55 -16.03
N LYS A 153 -9.89 -5.54 -16.87
CA LYS A 153 -10.16 -6.96 -16.60
C LYS A 153 -9.47 -7.39 -15.29
N ARG A 154 -8.18 -7.08 -15.15
CA ARG A 154 -7.40 -7.39 -13.95
C ARG A 154 -7.98 -6.73 -12.70
N ALA A 155 -8.38 -5.46 -12.78
CA ALA A 155 -8.94 -4.73 -11.65
C ALA A 155 -10.25 -5.34 -11.16
N ARG A 156 -11.19 -5.66 -12.07
CA ARG A 156 -12.49 -6.29 -11.72
C ARG A 156 -12.33 -7.65 -11.04
N ASP A 157 -11.38 -8.45 -11.49
CA ASP A 157 -11.16 -9.79 -10.93
C ASP A 157 -10.57 -9.74 -9.51
N VAL A 158 -9.78 -8.70 -9.21
CA VAL A 158 -9.25 -8.47 -7.87
C VAL A 158 -10.35 -8.00 -6.91
N SER A 159 -11.21 -7.05 -7.33
CA SER A 159 -12.23 -6.45 -6.46
C SER A 159 -13.37 -7.39 -6.08
N LYS A 160 -13.66 -8.38 -6.90
CA LYS A 160 -14.83 -9.28 -6.76
C LYS A 160 -15.05 -9.83 -5.34
N TYR A 161 -14.01 -10.29 -4.68
CA TYR A 161 -14.13 -10.91 -3.35
C TYR A 161 -14.24 -9.86 -2.23
N TYR A 162 -13.63 -8.71 -2.42
CA TYR A 162 -13.77 -7.57 -1.49
C TYR A 162 -15.18 -6.99 -1.55
N ASP A 163 -15.70 -6.78 -2.76
CA ASP A 163 -17.01 -6.19 -2.96
C ASP A 163 -18.11 -7.02 -2.28
N ILE A 164 -18.03 -8.36 -2.43
CA ILE A 164 -18.97 -9.28 -1.76
C ILE A 164 -18.81 -9.20 -0.24
N LEU A 165 -17.59 -9.24 0.29
CA LEU A 165 -17.33 -9.19 1.72
C LEU A 165 -17.81 -7.87 2.32
N ILE A 166 -17.55 -6.73 1.67
CA ILE A 166 -18.00 -5.41 2.11
C ILE A 166 -19.52 -5.35 2.14
N LEU A 167 -20.19 -5.75 1.04
CA LEU A 167 -21.64 -5.74 0.96
C LEU A 167 -22.29 -6.60 2.06
N GLU A 168 -21.87 -7.85 2.19
CA GLU A 168 -22.47 -8.76 3.17
C GLU A 168 -22.16 -8.35 4.61
N SER A 169 -20.98 -7.79 4.87
CA SER A 169 -20.63 -7.24 6.19
C SER A 169 -21.51 -6.05 6.55
N GLN A 170 -21.79 -5.14 5.60
CA GLN A 170 -22.69 -4.02 5.81
C GLN A 170 -24.13 -4.50 6.05
N LEU A 171 -24.62 -5.46 5.27
CA LEU A 171 -25.96 -6.02 5.46
C LEU A 171 -26.10 -6.72 6.82
N TYR A 172 -25.07 -7.47 7.23
CA TYR A 172 -25.04 -8.11 8.54
C TYR A 172 -25.09 -7.07 9.69
N GLN A 173 -24.30 -5.99 9.57
CA GLN A 173 -24.28 -4.93 10.60
C GLN A 173 -25.63 -4.21 10.71
N LEU A 174 -26.30 -3.97 9.57
CA LEU A 174 -27.58 -3.23 9.54
C LEU A 174 -28.78 -4.07 9.94
N HIS A 175 -28.79 -5.35 9.59
CA HIS A 175 -30.00 -6.19 9.65
C HIS A 175 -29.84 -7.46 10.47
N GLY A 176 -28.61 -7.83 10.83
CA GLY A 176 -28.31 -9.08 11.56
C GLY A 176 -28.27 -10.32 10.67
N GLU A 177 -28.11 -11.47 11.30
CA GLU A 177 -28.06 -12.78 10.65
C GLU A 177 -29.46 -13.24 10.19
N GLY A 178 -29.50 -14.03 9.12
CA GLY A 178 -30.73 -14.66 8.63
C GLY A 178 -31.48 -13.86 7.56
N ILE A 179 -31.04 -12.65 7.26
CA ILE A 179 -31.62 -11.81 6.20
C ILE A 179 -31.27 -12.39 4.82
N TRP A 180 -32.24 -12.34 3.93
CA TRP A 180 -32.09 -12.69 2.52
C TRP A 180 -31.90 -11.44 1.68
N TYR A 181 -31.00 -11.48 0.68
CA TYR A 181 -30.77 -10.35 -0.21
C TYR A 181 -30.56 -10.79 -1.65
N LYS A 182 -30.83 -9.87 -2.57
CA LYS A 182 -30.53 -10.01 -3.99
C LYS A 182 -30.08 -8.67 -4.53
N GLU A 183 -28.94 -8.66 -5.20
CA GLU A 183 -28.43 -7.51 -5.92
C GLU A 183 -28.99 -7.48 -7.35
N ASN A 184 -29.53 -6.35 -7.74
CA ASN A 184 -29.88 -6.08 -9.12
C ASN A 184 -28.62 -5.66 -9.88
N LYS A 185 -28.06 -6.56 -10.66
CA LYS A 185 -26.81 -6.33 -11.42
C LYS A 185 -26.85 -5.16 -12.40
N LYS A 186 -28.04 -4.65 -12.76
CA LYS A 186 -28.19 -3.52 -13.70
C LYS A 186 -28.22 -2.17 -12.98
N THR A 187 -28.87 -2.11 -11.83
CA THR A 187 -29.08 -0.86 -11.07
C THR A 187 -28.16 -0.76 -9.86
N GLY A 188 -27.57 -1.87 -9.39
CA GLY A 188 -26.81 -1.93 -8.14
C GLY A 188 -27.70 -1.88 -6.88
N GLU A 189 -29.04 -1.88 -7.05
CA GLU A 189 -29.97 -1.86 -5.93
C GLU A 189 -29.97 -3.20 -5.19
N ILE A 190 -30.07 -3.15 -3.87
CA ILE A 190 -30.12 -4.32 -3.00
C ILE A 190 -31.52 -4.49 -2.46
N ASP A 191 -32.18 -5.56 -2.89
CA ASP A 191 -33.45 -5.99 -2.31
C ASP A 191 -33.18 -6.85 -1.06
N ILE A 192 -33.98 -6.65 -0.01
CA ILE A 192 -33.83 -7.33 1.30
C ILE A 192 -35.16 -7.98 1.68
N SER A 193 -35.09 -9.16 2.32
CA SER A 193 -36.24 -9.89 2.85
C SER A 193 -35.89 -10.65 4.13
N LYS A 194 -36.81 -10.71 5.07
CA LYS A 194 -36.71 -11.60 6.24
C LYS A 194 -37.15 -13.04 5.90
N GLU A 195 -37.92 -13.20 4.84
CA GLU A 195 -38.40 -14.50 4.39
C GLU A 195 -37.53 -15.04 3.28
N LYS A 196 -37.37 -16.35 3.24
CA LYS A 196 -36.64 -17.06 2.20
C LYS A 196 -37.31 -16.78 0.82
N LYS A 197 -36.46 -16.40 -0.13
CA LYS A 197 -36.88 -16.24 -1.54
C LYS A 197 -35.94 -17.05 -2.45
N ASP A 198 -36.52 -17.72 -3.44
CA ASP A 198 -35.74 -18.53 -4.38
C ASP A 198 -34.75 -17.66 -5.17
N GLY A 199 -33.52 -18.13 -5.25
CA GLY A 199 -32.44 -17.41 -5.94
C GLY A 199 -31.86 -16.21 -5.18
N TRP A 200 -32.26 -15.99 -3.91
CA TRP A 200 -31.65 -15.00 -3.02
C TRP A 200 -30.59 -15.64 -2.16
N LYS A 201 -29.62 -14.82 -1.73
CA LYS A 201 -28.55 -15.22 -0.81
C LYS A 201 -28.98 -14.90 0.62
N GLN A 202 -28.58 -15.75 1.56
CA GLN A 202 -28.82 -15.52 2.98
C GLN A 202 -27.53 -15.00 3.65
N ILE A 203 -27.66 -13.98 4.47
CA ILE A 203 -26.58 -13.48 5.32
C ILE A 203 -26.44 -14.39 6.53
N THR A 204 -25.28 -15.01 6.66
CA THR A 204 -24.92 -15.87 7.79
C THR A 204 -23.49 -15.57 8.24
N MET A 205 -23.17 -15.79 9.51
CA MET A 205 -21.80 -15.65 10.02
C MET A 205 -20.84 -16.58 9.25
N ARG A 206 -21.27 -17.81 8.96
CA ARG A 206 -20.48 -18.76 8.17
C ARG A 206 -20.22 -18.27 6.75
N GLY A 207 -21.23 -17.62 6.11
CA GLY A 207 -21.07 -16.97 4.80
C GLY A 207 -20.06 -15.84 4.83
N LEU A 208 -20.11 -14.99 5.86
CA LEU A 208 -19.12 -13.92 6.05
C LEU A 208 -17.69 -14.48 6.26
N LYS A 209 -17.53 -15.53 7.06
CA LYS A 209 -16.25 -16.22 7.26
C LYS A 209 -15.71 -16.76 5.92
N ARG A 210 -16.58 -17.35 5.10
CA ARG A 210 -16.23 -17.83 3.75
C ARG A 210 -15.72 -16.69 2.87
N HIS A 211 -16.46 -15.60 2.78
CA HIS A 211 -16.05 -14.46 1.95
C HIS A 211 -14.79 -13.77 2.49
N LEU A 212 -14.61 -13.71 3.81
CA LEU A 212 -13.37 -13.23 4.43
C LEU A 212 -12.17 -14.09 4.02
N TYR A 213 -12.29 -15.42 4.09
CA TYR A 213 -11.22 -16.33 3.69
C TYR A 213 -10.84 -16.15 2.22
N LEU A 214 -11.82 -16.12 1.32
CA LEU A 214 -11.57 -15.92 -0.13
C LEU A 214 -11.01 -14.53 -0.45
N ALA A 215 -11.46 -13.49 0.26
CA ALA A 215 -10.87 -12.16 0.14
C ALA A 215 -9.40 -12.14 0.59
N LEU A 216 -9.06 -12.77 1.71
CA LEU A 216 -7.66 -12.92 2.15
C LEU A 216 -6.80 -13.66 1.14
N VAL A 217 -7.32 -14.74 0.53
CA VAL A 217 -6.62 -15.46 -0.55
C VAL A 217 -6.44 -14.55 -1.76
N SER A 218 -7.45 -13.77 -2.15
CA SER A 218 -7.37 -12.83 -3.28
C SER A 218 -6.32 -11.73 -3.04
N VAL A 219 -6.25 -11.14 -1.82
CA VAL A 219 -5.18 -10.21 -1.43
C VAL A 219 -3.82 -10.88 -1.53
N ASN A 220 -3.68 -12.07 -0.96
CA ASN A 220 -2.42 -12.80 -0.98
C ASN A 220 -1.94 -13.03 -2.42
N VAL A 221 -2.84 -13.42 -3.33
CA VAL A 221 -2.53 -13.63 -4.76
C VAL A 221 -2.12 -12.32 -5.45
N LEU A 222 -2.78 -11.20 -5.15
CA LEU A 222 -2.43 -9.88 -5.68
C LEU A 222 -0.98 -9.53 -5.30
N GLU A 223 -0.67 -9.61 -4.03
CA GLU A 223 0.64 -9.24 -3.46
C GLU A 223 1.73 -10.27 -3.80
N ALA A 224 1.35 -11.56 -3.90
CA ALA A 224 2.27 -12.67 -4.09
C ALA A 224 2.69 -12.91 -5.54
N ILE A 225 1.79 -12.68 -6.50
CA ILE A 225 1.99 -13.03 -7.91
C ILE A 225 1.95 -11.78 -8.78
N ARG A 226 0.84 -11.03 -8.77
CA ARG A 226 0.62 -9.92 -9.70
C ARG A 226 1.65 -8.81 -9.55
N PHE A 227 1.98 -8.42 -8.33
CA PHE A 227 3.00 -7.40 -8.08
C PHE A 227 4.41 -7.88 -8.45
N TYR A 228 4.73 -9.14 -8.16
CA TYR A 228 6.04 -9.70 -8.47
C TYR A 228 6.31 -9.81 -9.97
N VAL A 229 5.29 -10.08 -10.78
CA VAL A 229 5.39 -10.02 -12.25
C VAL A 229 5.71 -8.60 -12.72
N SER A 230 5.03 -7.60 -12.16
CA SER A 230 5.28 -6.19 -12.48
C SER A 230 6.66 -5.73 -11.99
N PHE A 231 7.09 -6.20 -10.81
CA PHE A 231 8.44 -5.91 -10.29
C PHE A 231 9.53 -6.51 -11.17
N ALA A 232 9.35 -7.72 -11.69
CA ALA A 232 10.30 -8.36 -12.60
C ALA A 232 10.54 -7.50 -13.84
N CYS A 233 9.48 -6.95 -14.43
CA CYS A 233 9.60 -6.03 -15.58
C CYS A 233 10.36 -4.74 -15.21
N SER A 234 10.06 -4.16 -14.05
CA SER A 234 10.74 -2.93 -13.59
C SER A 234 12.22 -3.16 -13.27
N PHE A 235 12.54 -4.26 -12.61
CA PHE A 235 13.92 -4.62 -12.26
C PHE A 235 14.76 -5.03 -13.47
N ALA A 236 14.15 -5.57 -14.53
CA ALA A 236 14.85 -5.86 -15.78
C ALA A 236 15.44 -4.60 -16.42
N PHE A 237 14.81 -3.43 -16.25
CA PHE A 237 15.42 -2.15 -16.66
C PHE A 237 16.62 -1.81 -15.76
N GLY A 238 16.48 -2.00 -14.44
CA GLY A 238 17.56 -1.75 -13.46
C GLY A 238 18.81 -2.61 -13.72
N GLU A 239 18.64 -3.90 -14.04
CA GLU A 239 19.74 -4.82 -14.42
C GLU A 239 20.56 -4.31 -15.61
N ARG A 240 19.93 -3.54 -16.46
CA ARG A 240 20.54 -2.95 -17.65
C ARG A 240 21.05 -1.54 -17.42
N LYS A 241 21.07 -1.08 -16.19
CA LYS A 241 21.42 0.30 -15.82
C LYS A 241 20.53 1.34 -16.50
N LEU A 242 19.31 0.96 -16.84
CA LEU A 242 18.26 1.82 -17.35
C LEU A 242 17.26 2.09 -16.24
N MET A 243 16.83 3.33 -16.07
CA MET A 243 15.83 3.72 -15.08
C MET A 243 16.16 3.23 -13.65
N GLU A 244 17.42 3.25 -13.24
CA GLU A 244 17.86 2.74 -11.93
C GLU A 244 17.11 3.41 -10.76
N GLY A 245 16.82 4.71 -10.85
CA GLY A 245 16.03 5.42 -9.84
C GLY A 245 14.64 4.85 -9.68
N ASN A 246 14.00 4.49 -10.80
CA ASN A 246 12.71 3.80 -10.80
C ASN A 246 12.82 2.42 -10.13
N ALA A 247 13.80 1.59 -10.55
CA ALA A 247 14.01 0.27 -9.97
C ALA A 247 14.26 0.34 -8.45
N LYS A 248 14.99 1.36 -7.97
CA LYS A 248 15.20 1.60 -6.54
C LYS A 248 13.91 1.94 -5.79
N ILE A 249 13.04 2.77 -6.36
CA ILE A 249 11.73 3.08 -5.78
C ILE A 249 10.87 1.81 -5.72
N ILE A 250 10.82 1.03 -6.80
CA ILE A 250 10.08 -0.25 -6.83
C ILE A 250 10.64 -1.25 -5.82
N LYS A 251 11.96 -1.26 -5.57
CA LYS A 251 12.57 -2.10 -4.53
C LYS A 251 12.01 -1.80 -3.12
N PHE A 252 11.77 -0.53 -2.80
CA PHE A 252 11.13 -0.17 -1.53
C PHE A 252 9.68 -0.65 -1.46
N ILE A 253 8.92 -0.51 -2.56
CA ILE A 253 7.56 -1.04 -2.66
C ILE A 253 7.59 -2.57 -2.47
N ALA A 254 8.43 -3.28 -3.20
CA ALA A 254 8.54 -4.75 -3.10
C ALA A 254 8.88 -5.24 -1.69
N ARG A 255 9.67 -4.46 -0.92
CA ARG A 255 9.95 -4.75 0.49
C ARG A 255 8.69 -4.65 1.35
N ASP A 256 7.89 -3.62 1.13
CA ASP A 256 6.65 -3.42 1.89
C ASP A 256 5.63 -4.50 1.52
N GLU A 257 5.53 -4.86 0.23
CA GLU A 257 4.66 -5.95 -0.23
C GLU A 257 5.10 -7.34 0.31
N LEU A 258 6.39 -7.55 0.55
CA LEU A 258 6.85 -8.77 1.21
C LEU A 258 6.32 -8.89 2.65
N LEU A 259 6.17 -7.77 3.35
CA LEU A 259 5.58 -7.74 4.69
C LEU A 259 4.09 -8.05 4.64
N HIS A 260 3.34 -7.43 3.73
CA HIS A 260 1.91 -7.70 3.51
C HIS A 260 1.68 -9.17 3.13
N LEU A 261 2.47 -9.68 2.21
CA LEU A 261 2.44 -11.08 1.79
C LEU A 261 2.66 -12.05 2.97
N SER A 262 3.66 -11.79 3.80
CA SER A 262 3.95 -12.62 4.97
C SER A 262 2.81 -12.57 5.99
N GLY A 263 2.18 -11.40 6.16
CA GLY A 263 1.03 -11.20 7.03
C GLY A 263 -0.19 -11.98 6.53
N THR A 264 -0.54 -11.84 5.26
CA THR A 264 -1.69 -12.53 4.65
C THR A 264 -1.50 -14.06 4.65
N GLN A 265 -0.29 -14.55 4.35
CA GLN A 265 0.05 -15.98 4.47
C GLN A 265 -0.14 -16.50 5.89
N HIS A 266 0.32 -15.75 6.88
CA HIS A 266 0.15 -16.12 8.28
C HIS A 266 -1.33 -16.22 8.65
N ILE A 267 -2.16 -15.24 8.27
CA ILE A 267 -3.60 -15.24 8.55
C ILE A 267 -4.31 -16.40 7.85
N ILE A 268 -3.99 -16.67 6.58
CA ILE A 268 -4.55 -17.82 5.85
C ILE A 268 -4.20 -19.14 6.56
N ASN A 269 -2.96 -19.30 7.00
CA ASN A 269 -2.52 -20.49 7.73
C ASN A 269 -3.22 -20.62 9.10
N LEU A 270 -3.49 -19.51 9.81
CA LEU A 270 -4.29 -19.52 11.03
C LEU A 270 -5.73 -19.98 10.75
N CYS A 271 -6.37 -19.45 9.68
CA CYS A 271 -7.70 -19.89 9.28
C CYS A 271 -7.73 -21.38 8.96
N GLN A 272 -6.76 -21.89 8.21
CA GLN A 272 -6.66 -23.31 7.84
C GLN A 272 -6.42 -24.24 9.05
N SER A 273 -5.65 -23.77 10.02
CA SER A 273 -5.36 -24.56 11.24
C SER A 273 -6.49 -24.57 12.25
N GLY A 274 -7.40 -23.59 12.20
CA GLY A 274 -8.45 -23.41 13.20
C GLY A 274 -7.95 -22.96 14.58
N ALA A 275 -6.72 -22.44 14.66
CA ALA A 275 -6.10 -22.08 15.95
C ALA A 275 -6.89 -21.01 16.70
N ASP A 276 -7.46 -20.03 15.97
CA ASP A 276 -8.30 -18.98 16.56
C ASP A 276 -9.79 -19.31 16.49
N ASP A 277 -10.21 -20.05 15.48
CA ASP A 277 -11.61 -20.35 15.20
C ASP A 277 -11.73 -21.67 14.42
N GLN A 278 -12.25 -22.72 15.08
CA GLN A 278 -12.40 -24.05 14.48
C GLN A 278 -13.33 -24.05 13.26
N GLU A 279 -14.38 -23.22 13.25
CA GLU A 279 -15.26 -23.09 12.08
C GLU A 279 -14.54 -22.51 10.87
N MET A 280 -13.54 -21.64 11.07
CA MET A 280 -12.71 -21.14 9.97
C MET A 280 -11.92 -22.25 9.27
N ALA A 281 -11.44 -23.27 10.00
CA ALA A 281 -10.76 -24.41 9.39
C ALA A 281 -11.70 -25.23 8.50
N GLU A 282 -12.94 -25.42 8.93
CA GLU A 282 -13.96 -26.11 8.11
C GLU A 282 -14.27 -25.29 6.86
N VAL A 283 -14.48 -23.99 7.00
CA VAL A 283 -14.73 -23.05 5.90
C VAL A 283 -13.54 -23.03 4.93
N ALA A 284 -12.31 -22.96 5.42
CA ALA A 284 -11.12 -22.97 4.59
C ALA A 284 -11.01 -24.28 3.76
N LYS A 285 -11.35 -25.40 4.38
CA LYS A 285 -11.37 -26.70 3.69
C LYS A 285 -12.47 -26.77 2.62
N GLU A 286 -13.67 -26.27 2.93
CA GLU A 286 -14.77 -26.22 1.93
C GLU A 286 -14.46 -25.29 0.76
N CYS A 287 -13.64 -24.25 0.99
CA CYS A 287 -13.22 -23.28 -0.03
C CYS A 287 -11.94 -23.67 -0.76
N GLU A 288 -11.31 -24.81 -0.48
CA GLU A 288 -9.98 -25.17 -1.00
C GLU A 288 -9.91 -25.10 -2.53
N GLU A 289 -10.89 -25.69 -3.22
CA GLU A 289 -10.95 -25.67 -4.69
C GLU A 289 -11.10 -24.25 -5.24
N GLU A 290 -11.99 -23.44 -4.64
CA GLU A 290 -12.22 -22.06 -5.08
C GLU A 290 -11.00 -21.19 -4.78
N ALA A 291 -10.38 -21.33 -3.61
CA ALA A 291 -9.15 -20.65 -3.24
C ALA A 291 -8.00 -21.01 -4.19
N TYR A 292 -7.86 -22.28 -4.55
CA TYR A 292 -6.88 -22.72 -5.54
C TYR A 292 -7.16 -22.12 -6.93
N ALA A 293 -8.44 -22.06 -7.33
CA ALA A 293 -8.83 -21.45 -8.59
C ALA A 293 -8.45 -19.97 -8.67
N ILE A 294 -8.51 -19.20 -7.56
CA ILE A 294 -8.07 -17.80 -7.51
C ILE A 294 -6.58 -17.68 -7.90
N PHE A 295 -5.72 -18.61 -7.44
CA PHE A 295 -4.32 -18.66 -7.85
C PHE A 295 -4.18 -18.95 -9.35
N MET A 296 -4.91 -19.92 -9.87
CA MET A 296 -4.80 -20.32 -11.28
C MET A 296 -5.35 -19.26 -12.23
N ASP A 297 -6.44 -18.57 -11.85
CA ASP A 297 -6.99 -17.46 -12.62
C ASP A 297 -5.98 -16.31 -12.69
N ALA A 298 -5.29 -16.00 -11.59
CA ALA A 298 -4.24 -15.00 -11.59
C ALA A 298 -3.05 -15.40 -12.50
N VAL A 299 -2.64 -16.67 -12.48
CA VAL A 299 -1.59 -17.19 -13.38
C VAL A 299 -1.97 -16.96 -14.84
N ASN A 300 -3.19 -17.33 -15.22
CA ASN A 300 -3.66 -17.17 -16.59
C ASN A 300 -3.69 -15.69 -17.01
N GLN A 301 -4.21 -14.83 -16.17
CA GLN A 301 -4.25 -13.38 -16.43
C GLN A 301 -2.85 -12.74 -16.48
N GLU A 302 -1.93 -13.16 -15.63
CA GLU A 302 -0.55 -12.65 -15.69
C GLU A 302 0.20 -13.15 -16.93
N LYS A 303 -0.13 -14.33 -17.44
CA LYS A 303 0.38 -14.80 -18.75
C LYS A 303 -0.21 -13.98 -19.91
N GLU A 304 -1.52 -13.74 -19.92
CA GLU A 304 -2.16 -12.84 -20.90
C GLU A 304 -1.53 -11.43 -20.85
N TRP A 305 -1.30 -10.92 -19.64
CA TRP A 305 -0.64 -9.63 -19.44
C TRP A 305 0.81 -9.63 -19.96
N ALA A 306 1.57 -10.69 -19.75
CA ALA A 306 2.91 -10.81 -20.30
C ALA A 306 2.90 -10.86 -21.83
N GLU A 307 1.92 -11.53 -22.45
CA GLU A 307 1.73 -11.48 -23.92
C GLU A 307 1.44 -10.06 -24.40
N TYR A 308 0.58 -9.34 -23.71
CA TYR A 308 0.28 -7.94 -24.03
C TYR A 308 1.52 -7.04 -23.92
N LEU A 309 2.30 -7.17 -22.82
CA LEU A 309 3.51 -6.37 -22.61
C LEU A 309 4.59 -6.61 -23.67
N PHE A 310 4.73 -7.84 -24.16
CA PHE A 310 5.77 -8.22 -25.13
C PHE A 310 5.26 -8.36 -26.56
N LYS A 311 4.05 -7.86 -26.87
CA LYS A 311 3.46 -7.96 -28.22
C LYS A 311 4.30 -7.30 -29.32
N ASP A 312 4.99 -6.22 -28.99
CA ASP A 312 5.80 -5.42 -29.93
C ASP A 312 7.30 -5.74 -29.86
N GLY A 313 7.68 -6.73 -29.03
CA GLY A 313 9.07 -7.17 -28.90
C GLY A 313 9.47 -7.52 -27.47
N SER A 314 10.66 -8.08 -27.33
CA SER A 314 11.22 -8.53 -26.06
C SER A 314 12.30 -7.59 -25.55
N MET A 315 12.47 -7.57 -24.24
CA MET A 315 13.62 -6.92 -23.60
C MET A 315 14.81 -7.88 -23.56
N ILE A 316 16.04 -7.36 -23.60
CA ILE A 316 17.23 -8.20 -23.36
C ILE A 316 17.17 -8.70 -21.91
N GLY A 317 17.19 -10.03 -21.74
CA GLY A 317 17.14 -10.70 -20.44
C GLY A 317 15.74 -10.96 -19.90
N LEU A 318 14.68 -10.50 -20.60
CA LEU A 318 13.31 -10.79 -20.23
C LEU A 318 12.41 -10.80 -21.48
N ASN A 319 11.74 -11.93 -21.71
CA ASN A 319 10.72 -12.11 -22.74
C ASN A 319 9.48 -12.79 -22.13
N LYS A 320 8.44 -12.96 -22.90
CA LYS A 320 7.20 -13.58 -22.41
C LYS A 320 7.40 -15.01 -21.91
N GLU A 321 8.23 -15.81 -22.58
CA GLU A 321 8.48 -17.20 -22.23
C GLU A 321 9.21 -17.34 -20.88
N ILE A 322 10.23 -16.50 -20.65
CA ILE A 322 10.94 -16.43 -19.38
C ILE A 322 10.00 -15.91 -18.27
N LEU A 323 9.18 -14.91 -18.58
CA LEU A 323 8.21 -14.38 -17.61
C LEU A 323 7.13 -15.41 -17.28
N PHE A 324 6.66 -16.22 -18.24
CA PHE A 324 5.75 -17.35 -17.98
C PHE A 324 6.37 -18.37 -17.02
N GLN A 325 7.65 -18.72 -17.22
CA GLN A 325 8.36 -19.62 -16.31
C GLN A 325 8.49 -19.03 -14.92
N TYR A 326 8.72 -17.71 -14.83
CA TYR A 326 8.79 -17.01 -13.55
C TYR A 326 7.44 -16.98 -12.82
N ILE A 327 6.35 -16.70 -13.53
CA ILE A 327 4.97 -16.77 -12.98
C ILE A 327 4.70 -18.17 -12.40
N GLU A 328 5.02 -19.23 -13.13
CA GLU A 328 4.85 -20.61 -12.66
C GLU A 328 5.73 -20.93 -11.44
N TYR A 329 6.98 -20.46 -11.46
CA TYR A 329 7.91 -20.63 -10.35
C TYR A 329 7.40 -19.95 -9.07
N ILE A 330 7.08 -18.67 -9.12
CA ILE A 330 6.61 -17.95 -7.93
C ILE A 330 5.28 -18.51 -7.44
N THR A 331 4.37 -18.91 -8.34
CA THR A 331 3.09 -19.50 -7.96
C THR A 331 3.29 -20.76 -7.14
N ASN A 332 4.18 -21.66 -7.55
CA ASN A 332 4.49 -22.85 -6.76
C ASN A 332 5.02 -22.53 -5.36
N GLN A 333 5.85 -21.48 -5.22
CA GLN A 333 6.34 -21.05 -3.90
C GLN A 333 5.20 -20.51 -3.04
N ARG A 334 4.30 -19.73 -3.62
CA ARG A 334 3.17 -19.11 -2.92
C ARG A 334 2.10 -20.12 -2.52
N LEU A 335 1.78 -21.09 -3.39
CA LEU A 335 0.89 -22.20 -3.07
C LEU A 335 1.41 -22.99 -1.85
N LYS A 336 2.71 -23.33 -1.86
CA LYS A 336 3.34 -24.03 -0.70
C LYS A 336 3.25 -23.21 0.58
N ALA A 337 3.42 -21.89 0.52
CA ALA A 337 3.40 -21.03 1.71
C ALA A 337 2.03 -20.96 2.37
N VAL A 338 0.95 -21.29 1.65
CA VAL A 338 -0.42 -21.39 2.16
C VAL A 338 -0.95 -22.83 2.15
N ASN A 339 -0.06 -23.81 2.25
CA ASN A 339 -0.36 -25.25 2.36
C ASN A 339 -1.12 -25.85 1.17
N PHE A 340 -1.07 -25.25 -0.01
CA PHE A 340 -1.63 -25.82 -1.22
C PHE A 340 -0.58 -26.62 -2.01
N LYS A 341 -1.07 -27.58 -2.83
CA LYS A 341 -0.20 -28.36 -3.71
C LYS A 341 0.36 -27.47 -4.83
N PRO A 342 1.64 -27.62 -5.19
CA PRO A 342 2.19 -26.96 -6.37
C PRO A 342 1.41 -27.31 -7.64
N ALA A 343 1.19 -26.30 -8.50
CA ALA A 343 0.47 -26.48 -9.75
C ALA A 343 1.37 -26.96 -10.89
N PHE A 344 2.68 -26.65 -10.84
CA PHE A 344 3.63 -26.86 -11.93
C PHE A 344 4.75 -27.79 -11.46
N ALA A 345 4.89 -28.97 -12.08
CA ALA A 345 5.73 -30.07 -11.56
C ALA A 345 7.23 -29.75 -11.49
N ASP A 346 7.78 -29.02 -12.46
CA ASP A 346 9.23 -28.94 -12.67
C ASP A 346 9.85 -27.56 -12.38
N LYS A 347 9.13 -26.66 -11.71
CA LYS A 347 9.63 -25.29 -11.43
C LYS A 347 10.40 -25.23 -10.11
N LYS A 348 11.58 -25.85 -10.06
CA LYS A 348 12.44 -25.89 -8.86
C LYS A 348 13.41 -24.72 -8.76
N SER A 349 13.81 -24.14 -9.89
CA SER A 349 14.77 -23.03 -9.96
C SER A 349 14.15 -21.76 -10.50
N ASN A 350 14.60 -20.62 -9.96
CA ASN A 350 14.18 -19.30 -10.44
C ASN A 350 14.73 -19.07 -11.87
N PRO A 351 13.88 -18.83 -12.89
CA PRO A 351 14.34 -18.61 -14.27
C PRO A 351 14.99 -17.22 -14.46
N ILE A 352 14.81 -16.30 -13.50
CA ILE A 352 15.42 -14.95 -13.49
C ILE A 352 16.16 -14.70 -12.17
N PRO A 353 17.26 -15.43 -11.89
CA PRO A 353 17.92 -15.41 -10.58
C PRO A 353 18.47 -14.02 -10.20
N TRP A 354 18.67 -13.13 -11.16
CA TRP A 354 19.07 -11.75 -10.91
C TRP A 354 18.03 -10.95 -10.11
N ILE A 355 16.74 -11.37 -10.11
CA ILE A 355 15.70 -10.67 -9.35
C ILE A 355 15.90 -10.77 -7.84
N ASP A 356 16.56 -11.82 -7.37
CA ASP A 356 16.72 -12.09 -5.94
C ASP A 356 17.51 -10.98 -5.24
N GLN A 357 18.47 -10.34 -5.92
CA GLN A 357 19.20 -9.19 -5.37
C GLN A 357 18.32 -7.94 -5.22
N TRP A 358 17.30 -7.78 -6.07
CA TRP A 358 16.34 -6.69 -5.98
C TRP A 358 15.32 -6.93 -4.87
N LEU A 359 14.90 -8.18 -4.68
CA LEU A 359 13.93 -8.58 -3.65
C LEU A 359 14.57 -8.76 -2.27
N ASN A 360 15.91 -8.87 -2.18
CA ASN A 360 16.59 -8.95 -0.89
C ASN A 360 16.46 -7.62 -0.13
N SER A 361 15.79 -7.67 1.02
CA SER A 361 15.52 -6.51 1.88
C SER A 361 16.61 -6.24 2.93
N ASP A 362 17.59 -7.13 3.09
CA ASP A 362 18.58 -7.04 4.18
C ASP A 362 19.49 -5.81 4.07
N ASN A 363 19.70 -5.31 2.86
CA ASN A 363 20.58 -4.18 2.54
C ASN A 363 19.83 -2.89 2.15
N VAL A 364 18.52 -2.78 2.37
CA VAL A 364 17.72 -1.62 1.95
C VAL A 364 17.56 -0.65 3.11
N GLN A 365 18.63 0.01 3.52
CA GLN A 365 18.57 1.07 4.54
C GLN A 365 19.00 2.44 4.03
N VAL A 366 19.35 2.55 2.75
CA VAL A 366 19.82 3.80 2.15
C VAL A 366 18.65 4.48 1.45
N ALA A 367 18.44 5.75 1.74
CA ALA A 367 17.42 6.54 1.01
C ALA A 367 17.78 6.56 -0.48
N PRO A 368 16.78 6.60 -1.40
CA PRO A 368 17.05 6.57 -2.84
C PRO A 368 18.04 7.62 -3.31
N GLN A 369 18.06 8.79 -2.67
CA GLN A 369 18.98 9.89 -2.96
C GLN A 369 20.42 9.64 -2.48
N GLU A 370 20.64 8.69 -1.57
CA GLU A 370 21.97 8.37 -1.00
C GLU A 370 22.64 7.21 -1.74
N THR A 371 21.92 6.59 -2.69
CA THR A 371 22.46 5.48 -3.48
C THR A 371 23.02 6.02 -4.77
N GLU A 372 24.31 5.81 -5.04
CA GLU A 372 24.90 6.16 -6.33
C GLU A 372 24.17 5.48 -7.49
N ILE A 373 23.79 6.27 -8.49
CA ILE A 373 23.26 5.78 -9.75
C ILE A 373 24.44 5.51 -10.65
N SER A 374 24.78 4.25 -10.87
CA SER A 374 25.96 3.87 -11.64
C SER A 374 25.89 4.21 -13.12
N SER A 375 24.68 4.48 -13.64
CA SER A 375 24.43 4.96 -14.99
C SER A 375 24.58 6.49 -15.16
N TYR A 376 24.76 7.23 -14.05
CA TYR A 376 24.96 8.67 -14.11
C TYR A 376 26.42 8.97 -14.44
N LEU A 377 26.71 9.19 -15.71
CA LEU A 377 28.02 9.69 -16.15
C LEU A 377 28.13 11.16 -15.74
N THR A 378 28.70 11.42 -14.55
CA THR A 378 29.10 12.77 -14.14
C THR A 378 30.08 13.33 -15.15
N GLY A 379 29.64 14.30 -15.95
CA GLY A 379 30.50 15.02 -16.90
C GLY A 379 30.03 15.08 -18.34
N GLN A 380 28.91 14.44 -18.69
CA GLN A 380 28.33 14.53 -20.04
C GLN A 380 26.93 15.13 -20.08
N VAL A 381 26.65 16.11 -19.25
CA VAL A 381 25.55 17.02 -19.56
C VAL A 381 26.09 18.03 -20.56
N ASN A 382 25.94 17.69 -21.83
CA ASN A 382 26.11 18.68 -22.89
C ASN A 382 24.95 19.66 -22.75
N SER A 383 25.17 20.77 -22.06
CA SER A 383 24.19 21.84 -21.85
C SER A 383 23.92 22.70 -23.14
N THR A 384 24.51 22.34 -24.24
CA THR A 384 24.21 22.90 -25.57
C THR A 384 23.07 22.10 -26.18
N ILE A 385 21.88 22.22 -25.65
CA ILE A 385 20.68 21.98 -26.44
C ILE A 385 20.56 23.17 -27.35
N ASP A 386 20.89 22.97 -28.64
CA ASP A 386 20.63 23.97 -29.68
C ASP A 386 19.11 24.16 -29.72
N SER A 387 18.66 25.32 -29.25
CA SER A 387 17.23 25.68 -29.25
C SER A 387 16.62 25.72 -30.65
N LYS A 388 17.44 25.66 -31.71
CA LYS A 388 17.00 25.54 -33.09
C LYS A 388 16.66 24.11 -33.50
N ALA A 389 17.20 23.10 -32.82
CA ALA A 389 16.87 21.69 -33.11
C ALA A 389 15.49 21.29 -32.57
N LEU A 390 14.89 22.08 -31.67
CA LEU A 390 13.53 21.88 -31.14
C LEU A 390 12.45 22.61 -31.96
N GLY A 391 12.83 23.47 -32.91
CA GLY A 391 11.90 24.26 -33.72
C GLY A 391 11.38 23.54 -34.96
N ASP A 392 11.93 22.40 -35.36
CA ASP A 392 11.59 21.69 -36.60
C ASP A 392 10.70 20.44 -36.37
N PHE A 393 10.15 20.25 -35.21
CA PHE A 393 9.08 19.27 -34.96
C PHE A 393 7.73 19.99 -35.06
N GLU A 394 7.16 20.08 -36.23
CA GLU A 394 5.73 20.26 -36.43
C GLU A 394 5.02 18.99 -36.03
N LEU A 395 4.06 19.13 -35.11
CA LEU A 395 3.13 18.10 -34.64
C LEU A 395 2.10 17.76 -35.73
#